data_8ef31b66cef728ea9db195c72898c23e
#
_entry.id   8ef31b66cef728ea9db195c72898c23e
#
_cell.length_a   1.000
_cell.length_b   1.000
_cell.length_c   1.000
_cell.angle_alpha   90.00
_cell.angle_beta   90.00
_cell.angle_gamma   90.00
#
_symmetry.space_group_name_H-M   'P 1'
#
loop_
_entity.id
_entity.type
_entity.pdbx_description
1 polymer ?
#
loop_
_entity_poly.entity_id
_entity_poly.type
_entity_poly.pdbx_seq_one_letter_code
_entity_poly.pdbx_strand_id
1 'polypeptide(L)' 'STQSCVGATLYLTLSPCRECSKLIHQAGIKRVVYSKTYKDDSGLIFLKKAGVILNKLDIK' A
#
# COMPACT_ATOMS: atom_id res chain seq x y z
N SER A 1 -13.39 9.02 -7.09
CA SER A 1 -12.96 10.13 -6.65
C SER A 1 -11.73 10.15 -5.84
N THR A 2 -10.78 10.75 -6.27
CA THR A 2 -9.61 10.80 -5.58
C THR A 2 -9.52 11.99 -4.81
N GLN A 3 -9.23 11.83 -3.62
CA GLN A 3 -9.06 12.89 -2.74
C GLN A 3 -7.66 12.98 -2.37
N SER A 4 -7.30 14.01 -1.73
CA SER A 4 -6.00 14.14 -1.18
C SER A 4 -5.86 13.12 -0.09
N CYS A 5 -4.86 12.28 -0.22
CA CYS A 5 -4.64 11.21 0.71
C CYS A 5 -3.39 11.38 1.54
N VAL A 6 -2.89 12.58 1.65
CA VAL A 6 -1.68 12.82 2.40
C VAL A 6 -1.87 12.41 3.85
N GLY A 7 -1.03 11.51 4.32
CA GLY A 7 -1.12 11.01 5.67
C GLY A 7 -2.23 10.00 5.90
N ALA A 8 -2.97 9.65 4.85
CA ALA A 8 -4.11 8.76 5.00
C ALA A 8 -3.70 7.30 4.98
N THR A 9 -4.64 6.45 5.37
CA THR A 9 -4.47 5.00 5.31
C THR A 9 -5.27 4.47 4.14
N LEU A 10 -4.65 3.61 3.35
CA LEU A 10 -5.30 2.98 2.22
C LEU A 10 -5.55 1.52 2.54
N TYR A 11 -6.77 1.08 2.27
CA TYR A 11 -7.15 -0.32 2.51
C TYR A 11 -7.29 -1.05 1.18
N LEU A 12 -6.63 -2.19 1.05
CA LEU A 12 -6.66 -2.97 -0.17
C LEU A 12 -6.96 -4.42 0.15
N THR A 13 -7.63 -5.10 -0.77
CA THR A 13 -7.85 -6.54 -0.59
C THR A 13 -6.60 -7.31 -0.98
N LEU A 14 -5.84 -6.80 -1.92
CA LEU A 14 -4.64 -7.45 -2.42
C LEU A 14 -3.49 -6.47 -2.33
N SER A 15 -2.31 -6.96 -2.00
CA SER A 15 -1.15 -6.07 -1.90
C SER A 15 -0.89 -5.42 -3.27
N PRO A 16 -0.41 -4.17 -3.29
CA PRO A 16 -0.25 -3.46 -4.55
C PRO A 16 0.95 -3.96 -5.33
N CYS A 17 0.87 -3.86 -6.65
CA CYS A 17 2.02 -4.15 -7.49
C CYS A 17 2.99 -2.98 -7.41
N ARG A 18 4.14 -3.14 -8.02
CA ARG A 18 5.16 -2.10 -7.95
C ARG A 18 4.68 -0.78 -8.52
N GLU A 19 3.97 -0.82 -9.66
CA GLU A 19 3.48 0.41 -10.28
C GLU A 19 2.44 1.08 -9.40
N CYS A 20 1.53 0.31 -8.83
CA CYS A 20 0.54 0.89 -7.94
C CYS A 20 1.20 1.46 -6.69
N SER A 21 2.26 0.81 -6.21
CA SER A 21 2.97 1.29 -5.03
C SER A 21 3.59 2.65 -5.27
N LYS A 22 4.09 2.89 -6.48
CA LYS A 22 4.65 4.19 -6.81
C LYS A 22 3.59 5.28 -6.72
N LEU A 23 2.39 4.97 -7.23
CA LEU A 23 1.28 5.92 -7.18
C LEU A 23 0.84 6.18 -5.75
N ILE A 24 0.82 5.14 -4.93
CA ILE A 24 0.47 5.25 -3.53
C ILE A 24 1.45 6.20 -2.83
N HIS A 25 2.72 6.00 -3.09
CA HIS A 25 3.74 6.85 -2.48
C HIS A 25 3.60 8.29 -2.94
N GLN A 26 3.33 8.50 -4.22
CA GLN A 26 3.17 9.85 -4.77
C GLN A 26 1.94 10.55 -4.21
N ALA A 27 0.92 9.79 -3.85
CA ALA A 27 -0.30 10.38 -3.29
C ALA A 27 -0.12 10.78 -1.83
N GLY A 28 1.01 10.47 -1.22
CA GLY A 28 1.26 10.86 0.16
C GLY A 28 0.63 9.93 1.18
N ILE A 29 0.26 8.74 0.78
CA ILE A 29 -0.32 7.77 1.70
C ILE A 29 0.77 7.26 2.63
N LYS A 30 0.47 7.23 3.93
CA LYS A 30 1.45 6.85 4.95
C LYS A 30 1.28 5.43 5.45
N ARG A 31 0.14 4.83 5.23
CA ARG A 31 -0.12 3.47 5.70
C ARG A 31 -0.93 2.72 4.67
N VAL A 32 -0.59 1.47 4.45
CA VAL A 32 -1.35 0.60 3.56
C VAL A 32 -1.72 -0.64 4.34
N VAL A 33 -3.02 -0.96 4.34
CA VAL A 33 -3.52 -2.16 4.99
C VAL A 33 -4.06 -3.07 3.90
N TYR A 34 -3.59 -4.30 3.85
CA TYR A 34 -4.02 -5.25 2.82
C TYR A 34 -4.33 -6.60 3.45
N SER A 35 -5.18 -7.38 2.81
CA SER A 35 -5.57 -8.67 3.39
C SER A 35 -4.88 -9.84 2.74
N LYS A 36 -4.51 -9.75 1.48
CA LYS A 36 -3.82 -10.84 0.79
C LYS A 36 -2.54 -10.36 0.14
N THR A 37 -1.54 -11.21 0.11
CA THR A 37 -0.27 -10.87 -0.51
C THR A 37 -0.29 -11.32 -1.96
N TYR A 38 0.07 -10.40 -2.85
CA TYR A 38 0.22 -10.72 -4.26
C TYR A 38 1.46 -11.58 -4.42
N LYS A 39 1.51 -12.38 -5.50
CA LYS A 39 2.65 -13.19 -5.79
C LYS A 39 3.96 -12.44 -5.74
N ASP A 40 3.97 -11.25 -6.34
CA ASP A 40 5.15 -10.41 -6.42
C ASP A 40 5.07 -9.37 -5.32
N ASP A 41 5.98 -9.42 -4.38
CA ASP A 41 5.98 -8.49 -3.25
C ASP A 41 6.87 -7.27 -3.48
N SER A 42 7.30 -7.03 -4.72
CA SER A 42 8.16 -5.89 -4.99
C SER A 42 7.49 -4.57 -4.65
N GLY A 43 6.16 -4.50 -4.78
CA GLY A 43 5.43 -3.30 -4.40
C GLY A 43 5.51 -3.03 -2.92
N LEU A 44 5.38 -4.07 -2.12
CA LEU A 44 5.48 -3.93 -0.66
C LEU A 44 6.88 -3.52 -0.25
N ILE A 45 7.88 -4.10 -0.90
CA ILE A 45 9.27 -3.75 -0.61
C ILE A 45 9.51 -2.29 -0.93
N PHE A 46 8.99 -1.84 -2.08
CA PHE A 46 9.13 -0.44 -2.46
C PHE A 46 8.51 0.49 -1.42
N LEU A 47 7.30 0.18 -0.98
CA LEU A 47 6.60 1.02 0.00
C LEU A 47 7.33 1.04 1.33
N LYS A 48 7.86 -0.11 1.74
CA LYS A 48 8.59 -0.18 2.98
C LYS A 48 9.83 0.70 2.94
N LYS A 49 10.56 0.65 1.85
CA LYS A 49 11.73 1.49 1.68
C LYS A 49 11.38 2.96 1.62
N ALA A 50 10.19 3.27 1.13
CA ALA A 50 9.74 4.66 1.06
C ALA A 50 9.20 5.17 2.39
N GLY A 51 9.15 4.33 3.41
CA GLY A 51 8.70 4.77 4.73
C GLY A 51 7.22 4.60 4.96
N VAL A 52 6.53 3.88 4.10
CA VAL A 52 5.11 3.64 4.27
C VAL A 52 4.90 2.47 5.22
N ILE A 53 3.98 2.62 6.15
CA ILE A 53 3.68 1.55 7.10
C ILE A 53 2.80 0.52 6.42
N LEU A 54 3.17 -0.75 6.55
CA LEU A 54 2.42 -1.83 5.94
C LEU A 54 1.82 -2.71 7.03
N ASN A 55 0.52 -2.97 6.91
CA ASN A 55 -0.17 -3.86 7.85
C ASN A 55 -0.95 -4.89 7.04
N LYS A 56 -0.81 -6.14 7.41
CA LYS A 56 -1.57 -7.19 6.76
C LYS A 56 -2.70 -7.61 7.67
N LEU A 57 -3.92 -7.57 7.14
CA LEU A 57 -5.07 -8.01 7.88
C LEU A 57 -5.24 -9.51 7.68
N ASP A 58 -5.47 -10.19 8.78
CA ASP A 58 -5.66 -11.62 8.69
C ASP A 58 -7.14 -11.89 8.73
N ILE A 59 -7.73 -11.96 7.57
CA ILE A 59 -9.16 -12.17 7.45
C ILE A 59 -9.45 -13.61 7.15
N LYS A 60 -10.32 -14.20 7.85
CA LYS A 60 -10.65 -15.60 7.62
C LYS A 60 -11.84 -15.78 6.76
#